data_44e215a10a9710b6aec5f9134078020f
#
_entry.id   44e215a10a9710b6aec5f9134078020f
#
_cell.length_a   1.000
_cell.length_b   1.000
_cell.length_c   1.000
_cell.angle_alpha   90.00
_cell.angle_beta   90.00
_cell.angle_gamma   90.00
#
_symmetry.space_group_name_H-M   'P 1'
#
loop_
_entity.id
_entity.type
_entity.pdbx_description
1 polymer ?
#
loop_
_entity_poly.entity_id
_entity_poly.type
_entity_poly.pdbx_seq_one_letter_code
_entity_poly.pdbx_strand_id
1 'polypeptide(L)'
;MPENRGKPSIGIYAWFGYNLPLAESLRQIRSAGFGSVILWWSDAPDGSPRTEQAALARRTGLAVENAHAPFDRCNALWSPGEEGDRAAADLIACVEDCADAEVGTLVVHLTDGAVPPPCSPLGLERLHPVVDRAGRLGVRLAFENLRHPEHLKRVLDTFADPTVGLCYDSGHHHGWGREADWLGDYGARLFALHLHDNDGIRDSHALPFDGGIDWPSLASRIAATGYTGPTTLEVEAWGGYEERMSPEEFLRRAARAAVRIGRMRDGG
;
A
#
# COMPACT_ATOMS: atom_id res chain seq x y z
N MET A 1 -14.64 28.89 -19.01
CA MET A 1 -15.45 27.72 -18.63
C MET A 1 -14.73 27.04 -17.49
N PRO A 2 -15.29 26.90 -16.27
CA PRO A 2 -14.65 26.04 -15.28
C PRO A 2 -14.72 24.61 -15.83
N GLU A 3 -13.56 24.01 -16.09
CA GLU A 3 -13.43 22.60 -16.39
C GLU A 3 -14.13 21.83 -15.27
N ASN A 4 -15.04 20.96 -15.67
CA ASN A 4 -15.71 20.00 -14.79
C ASN A 4 -14.63 19.03 -14.30
N ARG A 5 -13.85 19.42 -13.29
CA ARG A 5 -12.87 18.56 -12.64
C ARG A 5 -13.67 17.46 -11.95
N GLY A 6 -13.62 16.27 -12.52
CA GLY A 6 -14.31 15.11 -11.99
C GLY A 6 -13.99 14.88 -10.51
N LYS A 7 -14.83 14.13 -9.80
CA LYS A 7 -14.56 13.75 -8.41
C LYS A 7 -13.22 12.99 -8.36
N PRO A 8 -12.29 13.32 -7.42
CA PRO A 8 -11.03 12.61 -7.28
C PRO A 8 -11.24 11.09 -7.16
N SER A 9 -10.38 10.31 -7.81
CA SER A 9 -10.37 8.86 -7.63
C SER A 9 -9.86 8.52 -6.25
N ILE A 10 -10.59 7.69 -5.50
CA ILE A 10 -10.24 7.28 -4.14
C ILE A 10 -10.26 5.77 -3.99
N GLY A 11 -9.29 5.25 -3.22
CA GLY A 11 -9.15 3.84 -2.87
C GLY A 11 -9.06 3.63 -1.35
N ILE A 12 -9.19 2.40 -0.92
CA ILE A 12 -9.04 2.01 0.48
C ILE A 12 -8.58 0.55 0.60
N TYR A 13 -7.87 0.23 1.68
CA TYR A 13 -7.59 -1.14 2.05
C TYR A 13 -8.89 -1.91 2.36
N ALA A 14 -9.06 -3.08 1.75
CA ALA A 14 -10.31 -3.84 1.83
C ALA A 14 -10.62 -4.35 3.24
N TRP A 15 -9.58 -4.57 4.05
CA TRP A 15 -9.71 -4.82 5.48
C TRP A 15 -9.46 -3.53 6.25
N PHE A 16 -10.52 -2.91 6.71
CA PHE A 16 -10.48 -1.60 7.38
C PHE A 16 -10.79 -1.70 8.89
N GLY A 17 -10.42 -2.83 9.51
CA GLY A 17 -10.44 -3.02 10.96
C GLY A 17 -11.78 -3.52 11.53
N TYR A 18 -12.76 -3.89 10.72
CA TYR A 18 -13.98 -4.56 11.14
C TYR A 18 -13.97 -6.03 10.72
N ASN A 19 -14.42 -6.90 11.60
CA ASN A 19 -14.51 -8.34 11.30
C ASN A 19 -15.75 -8.64 10.44
N LEU A 20 -15.61 -8.39 9.14
CA LEU A 20 -16.64 -8.60 8.12
C LEU A 20 -16.16 -9.62 7.08
N PRO A 21 -17.05 -10.44 6.51
CA PRO A 21 -16.73 -11.21 5.32
C PRO A 21 -16.27 -10.26 4.18
N LEU A 22 -15.26 -10.65 3.39
CA LEU A 22 -14.71 -9.79 2.33
C LEU A 22 -15.79 -9.27 1.37
N ALA A 23 -16.74 -10.13 0.97
CA ALA A 23 -17.85 -9.71 0.11
C ALA A 23 -18.70 -8.60 0.70
N GLU A 24 -18.87 -8.58 2.03
CA GLU A 24 -19.59 -7.50 2.73
C GLU A 24 -18.75 -6.23 2.78
N SER A 25 -17.46 -6.34 3.16
CA SER A 25 -16.52 -5.21 3.16
C SER A 25 -16.51 -4.51 1.79
N LEU A 26 -16.37 -5.26 0.71
CA LEU A 26 -16.34 -4.72 -0.65
C LEU A 26 -17.65 -4.00 -1.02
N ARG A 27 -18.82 -4.55 -0.66
CA ARG A 27 -20.11 -3.88 -0.90
C ARG A 27 -20.21 -2.55 -0.16
N GLN A 28 -19.81 -2.53 1.11
CA GLN A 28 -19.84 -1.31 1.94
C GLN A 28 -18.84 -0.26 1.44
N ILE A 29 -17.63 -0.67 1.07
CA ILE A 29 -16.61 0.19 0.45
C ILE A 29 -17.16 0.83 -0.83
N ARG A 30 -17.78 0.03 -1.71
CA ARG A 30 -18.39 0.54 -2.95
C ARG A 30 -19.51 1.53 -2.65
N SER A 31 -20.37 1.22 -1.69
CA SER A 31 -21.50 2.07 -1.28
C SER A 31 -21.03 3.40 -0.66
N ALA A 32 -19.88 3.43 0.01
CA ALA A 32 -19.27 4.64 0.54
C ALA A 32 -18.65 5.55 -0.55
N GLY A 33 -18.55 5.06 -1.79
CA GLY A 33 -18.11 5.83 -2.96
C GLY A 33 -16.65 5.66 -3.33
N PHE A 34 -15.95 4.67 -2.78
CA PHE A 34 -14.63 4.28 -3.25
C PHE A 34 -14.70 3.63 -4.63
N GLY A 35 -13.67 3.82 -5.44
CA GLY A 35 -13.53 3.27 -6.78
C GLY A 35 -12.55 2.11 -6.86
N SER A 36 -11.64 1.98 -5.89
CA SER A 36 -10.61 0.95 -5.86
C SER A 36 -10.32 0.43 -4.46
N VAL A 37 -9.66 -0.74 -4.40
CA VAL A 37 -9.22 -1.37 -3.15
C VAL A 37 -7.78 -1.87 -3.26
N ILE A 38 -7.11 -1.91 -2.09
CA ILE A 38 -5.92 -2.72 -1.82
C ILE A 38 -6.42 -4.06 -1.28
N LEU A 39 -5.83 -5.16 -1.72
CA LEU A 39 -6.12 -6.50 -1.21
C LEU A 39 -4.92 -7.06 -0.44
N TRP A 40 -5.17 -7.66 0.73
CA TRP A 40 -4.18 -8.50 1.38
C TRP A 40 -3.96 -9.76 0.55
N TRP A 41 -2.71 -10.02 0.11
CA TRP A 41 -2.42 -11.01 -0.91
C TRP A 41 -2.11 -12.40 -0.30
N SER A 42 -3.04 -12.90 0.50
CA SER A 42 -3.04 -14.28 1.00
C SER A 42 -4.38 -14.95 0.73
N ASP A 43 -4.40 -16.28 0.77
CA ASP A 43 -5.66 -17.00 0.71
C ASP A 43 -6.57 -16.61 1.88
N ALA A 44 -7.86 -16.59 1.63
CA ALA A 44 -8.84 -16.24 2.65
C ALA A 44 -8.93 -17.34 3.74
N PRO A 45 -9.37 -17.00 4.96
CA PRO A 45 -9.52 -17.97 6.05
C PRO A 45 -10.43 -19.17 5.73
N ASP A 46 -11.34 -19.04 4.77
CA ASP A 46 -12.21 -20.09 4.27
C ASP A 46 -11.55 -20.97 3.19
N GLY A 47 -10.28 -20.70 2.86
CA GLY A 47 -9.50 -21.40 1.84
C GLY A 47 -9.71 -20.90 0.42
N SER A 48 -10.48 -19.83 0.20
CA SER A 48 -10.62 -19.24 -1.13
C SER A 48 -9.28 -18.63 -1.58
N PRO A 49 -8.82 -18.93 -2.82
CA PRO A 49 -7.58 -18.39 -3.35
C PRO A 49 -7.58 -16.86 -3.41
N ARG A 50 -6.44 -16.24 -3.15
CA ARG A 50 -6.26 -14.77 -3.24
C ARG A 50 -6.65 -14.20 -4.61
N THR A 51 -6.45 -14.96 -5.69
CA THR A 51 -6.87 -14.57 -7.04
C THR A 51 -8.40 -14.40 -7.18
N GLU A 52 -9.19 -15.19 -6.46
CA GLU A 52 -10.65 -15.06 -6.43
C GLU A 52 -11.10 -13.77 -5.74
N GLN A 53 -10.34 -13.27 -4.77
CA GLN A 53 -10.63 -11.99 -4.10
C GLN A 53 -10.59 -10.82 -5.09
N ALA A 54 -9.61 -10.80 -6.00
CA ALA A 54 -9.53 -9.79 -7.05
C ALA A 54 -10.74 -9.84 -7.99
N ALA A 55 -11.14 -11.05 -8.39
CA ALA A 55 -12.35 -11.23 -9.20
C ALA A 55 -13.62 -10.78 -8.45
N LEU A 56 -13.72 -11.04 -7.14
CA LEU A 56 -14.84 -10.60 -6.31
C LEU A 56 -14.90 -9.06 -6.20
N ALA A 57 -13.77 -8.39 -6.00
CA ALA A 57 -13.71 -6.92 -5.98
C ALA A 57 -14.24 -6.32 -7.29
N ARG A 58 -13.80 -6.84 -8.44
CA ARG A 58 -14.26 -6.39 -9.75
C ARG A 58 -15.76 -6.63 -9.97
N ARG A 59 -16.28 -7.79 -9.57
CA ARG A 59 -17.74 -8.05 -9.62
C ARG A 59 -18.55 -7.09 -8.76
N THR A 60 -17.97 -6.55 -7.71
CA THR A 60 -18.59 -5.52 -6.86
C THR A 60 -18.47 -4.12 -7.47
N GLY A 61 -17.77 -3.97 -8.60
CA GLY A 61 -17.56 -2.68 -9.27
C GLY A 61 -16.41 -1.86 -8.69
N LEU A 62 -15.46 -2.52 -8.02
CA LEU A 62 -14.23 -1.94 -7.51
C LEU A 62 -13.05 -2.36 -8.38
N ALA A 63 -12.17 -1.42 -8.73
CA ALA A 63 -10.86 -1.76 -9.28
C ALA A 63 -9.96 -2.32 -8.16
N VAL A 64 -9.09 -3.28 -8.50
CA VAL A 64 -7.99 -3.67 -7.63
C VAL A 64 -6.79 -2.82 -7.99
N GLU A 65 -6.41 -1.91 -7.10
CA GLU A 65 -5.30 -0.98 -7.33
C GLU A 65 -3.97 -1.66 -7.17
N ASN A 66 -3.83 -2.37 -6.08
CA ASN A 66 -2.66 -3.18 -5.78
C ASN A 66 -3.02 -4.33 -4.84
N ALA A 67 -2.10 -5.28 -4.75
CA ALA A 67 -2.09 -6.35 -3.77
C ALA A 67 -0.95 -6.09 -2.77
N HIS A 68 -1.16 -6.35 -1.49
CA HIS A 68 -0.14 -6.26 -0.46
C HIS A 68 0.38 -7.65 -0.12
N ALA A 69 1.65 -7.92 -0.41
CA ALA A 69 2.28 -9.21 -0.12
C ALA A 69 2.33 -9.50 1.40
N PRO A 70 2.11 -10.74 1.84
CA PRO A 70 2.42 -11.14 3.22
C PRO A 70 3.89 -10.86 3.56
N PHE A 71 4.14 -10.37 4.76
CA PHE A 71 5.47 -9.91 5.17
C PHE A 71 6.07 -10.68 6.37
N ASP A 72 5.41 -11.73 6.85
CA ASP A 72 5.86 -12.51 8.01
C ASP A 72 7.30 -13.01 7.91
N ARG A 73 7.81 -13.22 6.68
CA ARG A 73 9.16 -13.71 6.40
C ARG A 73 10.09 -12.69 5.76
N CYS A 74 9.67 -11.43 5.59
CA CYS A 74 10.47 -10.45 4.85
C CYS A 74 11.87 -10.25 5.43
N ASN A 75 12.03 -10.32 6.75
CA ASN A 75 13.32 -10.24 7.42
C ASN A 75 14.29 -11.37 7.03
N ALA A 76 13.79 -12.54 6.68
CA ALA A 76 14.63 -13.67 6.28
C ALA A 76 15.37 -13.41 4.95
N LEU A 77 14.88 -12.52 4.10
CA LEU A 77 15.57 -12.11 2.87
C LEU A 77 17.01 -11.68 3.13
N TRP A 78 17.26 -11.01 4.27
CA TRP A 78 18.53 -10.40 4.60
C TRP A 78 19.48 -11.30 5.37
N SER A 79 19.03 -12.48 5.81
CA SER A 79 19.77 -13.41 6.66
C SER A 79 20.19 -14.68 5.90
N PRO A 80 21.35 -15.30 6.23
CA PRO A 80 21.70 -16.61 5.68
C PRO A 80 20.67 -17.68 6.00
N GLY A 81 20.53 -18.67 5.11
CA GLY A 81 19.68 -19.84 5.33
C GLY A 81 18.50 -19.95 4.34
N GLU A 82 17.89 -21.12 4.31
CA GLU A 82 16.80 -21.47 3.38
C GLU A 82 15.52 -20.65 3.54
N GLU A 83 15.27 -20.09 4.72
CA GLU A 83 14.07 -19.26 4.97
C GLU A 83 14.07 -17.99 4.09
N GLY A 84 15.25 -17.43 3.81
CA GLY A 84 15.36 -16.30 2.90
C GLY A 84 15.08 -16.68 1.43
N ASP A 85 15.48 -17.87 1.03
CA ASP A 85 15.20 -18.40 -0.31
C ASP A 85 13.71 -18.69 -0.47
N ARG A 86 13.06 -19.19 0.60
CA ARG A 86 11.60 -19.37 0.67
C ARG A 86 10.87 -18.04 0.60
N ALA A 87 11.33 -17.02 1.33
CA ALA A 87 10.73 -15.69 1.28
C ALA A 87 10.77 -15.09 -0.14
N ALA A 88 11.88 -15.27 -0.87
CA ALA A 88 11.98 -14.85 -2.26
C ALA A 88 11.05 -15.65 -3.17
N ALA A 89 10.94 -16.98 -2.97
CA ALA A 89 10.03 -17.83 -3.72
C ALA A 89 8.55 -17.46 -3.46
N ASP A 90 8.18 -17.13 -2.23
CA ASP A 90 6.84 -16.66 -1.87
C ASP A 90 6.50 -15.34 -2.59
N LEU A 91 7.47 -14.41 -2.70
CA LEU A 91 7.28 -13.17 -3.47
C LEU A 91 7.12 -13.44 -4.97
N ILE A 92 7.88 -14.38 -5.54
CA ILE A 92 7.71 -14.80 -6.95
C ILE A 92 6.30 -15.36 -7.17
N ALA A 93 5.81 -16.22 -6.29
CA ALA A 93 4.45 -16.74 -6.35
C ALA A 93 3.40 -15.62 -6.24
N CYS A 94 3.62 -14.61 -5.37
CA CYS A 94 2.75 -13.44 -5.30
C CYS A 94 2.71 -12.66 -6.61
N VAL A 95 3.86 -12.49 -7.28
CA VAL A 95 3.96 -11.83 -8.59
C VAL A 95 3.20 -12.60 -9.66
N GLU A 96 3.36 -13.94 -9.68
CA GLU A 96 2.67 -14.81 -10.64
C GLU A 96 1.15 -14.75 -10.46
N ASP A 97 0.67 -14.86 -9.24
CA ASP A 97 -0.76 -14.76 -8.93
C ASP A 97 -1.32 -13.35 -9.20
N CYS A 98 -0.52 -12.29 -9.02
CA CYS A 98 -0.90 -10.94 -9.44
C CYS A 98 -1.10 -10.85 -10.95
N ALA A 99 -0.19 -11.43 -11.73
CA ALA A 99 -0.31 -11.45 -13.18
C ALA A 99 -1.55 -12.25 -13.63
N ASP A 100 -1.77 -13.44 -13.07
CA ASP A 100 -2.92 -14.29 -13.37
C ASP A 100 -4.26 -13.63 -12.99
N ALA A 101 -4.26 -12.86 -11.90
CA ALA A 101 -5.41 -12.11 -11.44
C ALA A 101 -5.53 -10.71 -12.07
N GLU A 102 -4.68 -10.34 -13.03
CA GLU A 102 -4.63 -9.01 -13.65
C GLU A 102 -4.46 -7.86 -12.63
N VAL A 103 -3.71 -8.09 -11.54
CA VAL A 103 -3.33 -7.08 -10.55
C VAL A 103 -1.97 -6.51 -10.93
N GLY A 104 -1.94 -5.27 -11.39
CA GLY A 104 -0.75 -4.66 -11.99
C GLY A 104 0.32 -4.18 -11.01
N THR A 105 0.09 -4.25 -9.69
CA THR A 105 1.05 -3.76 -8.68
C THR A 105 1.01 -4.64 -7.44
N LEU A 106 2.19 -5.09 -6.98
CA LEU A 106 2.38 -5.79 -5.72
C LEU A 106 3.16 -4.88 -4.76
N VAL A 107 2.57 -4.57 -3.60
CA VAL A 107 3.26 -3.87 -2.52
C VAL A 107 4.05 -4.87 -1.69
N VAL A 108 5.28 -4.51 -1.33
CA VAL A 108 6.24 -5.41 -0.67
C VAL A 108 6.92 -4.70 0.50
N HIS A 109 6.87 -5.32 1.67
CA HIS A 109 7.71 -4.96 2.81
C HIS A 109 9.10 -5.59 2.67
N LEU A 110 10.13 -4.80 2.97
CA LEU A 110 11.52 -5.29 3.00
C LEU A 110 11.95 -5.70 4.41
N THR A 111 11.28 -5.16 5.42
CA THR A 111 11.58 -5.44 6.84
C THR A 111 10.29 -5.46 7.65
N ASP A 112 10.34 -6.09 8.81
CA ASP A 112 9.30 -6.04 9.83
C ASP A 112 9.93 -5.87 11.22
N GLY A 113 9.18 -5.19 12.12
CA GLY A 113 9.55 -5.00 13.51
C GLY A 113 10.61 -3.93 13.77
N ALA A 114 11.02 -3.82 15.01
CA ALA A 114 11.89 -2.75 15.50
C ALA A 114 13.39 -3.01 15.24
N VAL A 115 13.77 -4.27 15.06
CA VAL A 115 15.19 -4.68 14.92
C VAL A 115 15.30 -5.75 13.84
N PRO A 116 15.10 -5.41 12.56
CA PRO A 116 15.30 -6.36 11.46
C PRO A 116 16.80 -6.66 11.27
N PRO A 117 17.15 -7.73 10.54
CA PRO A 117 18.51 -7.96 10.11
C PRO A 117 19.07 -6.78 9.31
N PRO A 118 20.39 -6.52 9.36
CA PRO A 118 21.01 -5.47 8.57
C PRO A 118 20.80 -5.68 7.06
N CYS A 119 20.67 -4.58 6.32
CA CYS A 119 20.65 -4.64 4.86
C CYS A 119 21.96 -5.31 4.35
N SER A 120 21.82 -6.38 3.59
CA SER A 120 22.94 -7.21 3.13
C SER A 120 22.91 -7.43 1.61
N PRO A 121 24.05 -7.72 0.97
CA PRO A 121 24.10 -8.11 -0.44
C PRO A 121 23.23 -9.34 -0.73
N LEU A 122 23.13 -10.28 0.19
CA LEU A 122 22.32 -11.50 0.06
C LEU A 122 20.85 -11.20 -0.18
N GLY A 123 20.29 -10.20 0.52
CA GLY A 123 18.91 -9.78 0.30
C GLY A 123 18.70 -9.23 -1.12
N LEU A 124 19.65 -8.47 -1.64
CA LEU A 124 19.59 -7.98 -3.03
C LEU A 124 19.69 -9.14 -4.04
N GLU A 125 20.59 -10.11 -3.81
CA GLU A 125 20.72 -11.30 -4.65
C GLU A 125 19.41 -12.08 -4.73
N ARG A 126 18.70 -12.23 -3.62
CA ARG A 126 17.38 -12.87 -3.54
C ARG A 126 16.25 -12.08 -4.20
N LEU A 127 16.35 -10.76 -4.22
CA LEU A 127 15.38 -9.91 -4.89
C LEU A 127 15.55 -9.87 -6.41
N HIS A 128 16.74 -10.14 -6.96
CA HIS A 128 16.96 -10.17 -8.41
C HIS A 128 15.96 -11.07 -9.17
N PRO A 129 15.77 -12.36 -8.83
CA PRO A 129 14.80 -13.20 -9.53
C PRO A 129 13.35 -12.73 -9.35
N VAL A 130 13.02 -12.07 -8.23
CA VAL A 130 11.69 -11.48 -8.00
C VAL A 130 11.46 -10.32 -8.97
N VAL A 131 12.42 -9.40 -9.08
CA VAL A 131 12.38 -8.27 -10.02
C VAL A 131 12.32 -8.75 -11.47
N ASP A 132 13.17 -9.71 -11.85
CA ASP A 132 13.16 -10.31 -13.17
C ASP A 132 11.82 -10.94 -13.53
N ARG A 133 11.19 -11.63 -12.58
CA ARG A 133 9.87 -12.24 -12.77
C ARG A 133 8.79 -11.19 -12.93
N ALA A 134 8.80 -10.17 -12.10
CA ALA A 134 7.88 -9.04 -12.16
C ALA A 134 7.98 -8.31 -13.52
N GLY A 135 9.20 -8.01 -13.96
CA GLY A 135 9.44 -7.39 -15.27
C GLY A 135 8.90 -8.22 -16.45
N ARG A 136 9.11 -9.55 -16.43
CA ARG A 136 8.58 -10.44 -17.48
C ARG A 136 7.07 -10.51 -17.53
N LEU A 137 6.40 -10.38 -16.38
CA LEU A 137 4.96 -10.48 -16.26
C LEU A 137 4.25 -9.11 -16.31
N GLY A 138 5.01 -8.01 -16.32
CA GLY A 138 4.47 -6.66 -16.32
C GLY A 138 3.83 -6.24 -14.99
N VAL A 139 4.21 -6.89 -13.88
CA VAL A 139 3.76 -6.55 -12.52
C VAL A 139 4.74 -5.57 -11.91
N ARG A 140 4.27 -4.45 -11.39
CA ARG A 140 5.10 -3.48 -10.67
C ARG A 140 5.31 -3.93 -9.22
N LEU A 141 6.54 -3.80 -8.74
CA LEU A 141 6.90 -3.98 -7.33
C LEU A 141 6.98 -2.61 -6.66
N ALA A 142 6.05 -2.33 -5.77
CA ALA A 142 6.02 -1.10 -4.99
C ALA A 142 6.56 -1.39 -3.59
N PHE A 143 7.85 -1.10 -3.36
CA PHE A 143 8.46 -1.29 -2.05
C PHE A 143 8.05 -0.17 -1.11
N GLU A 144 7.60 -0.54 0.09
CA GLU A 144 7.02 0.40 1.04
C GLU A 144 8.06 1.01 1.97
N ASN A 145 7.90 2.31 2.27
CA ASN A 145 8.73 2.98 3.26
C ASN A 145 8.31 2.59 4.67
N LEU A 146 9.23 1.92 5.35
CA LEU A 146 9.08 1.38 6.70
C LEU A 146 10.03 2.08 7.67
N ARG A 147 10.10 1.56 8.91
CA ARG A 147 10.96 2.08 9.98
C ARG A 147 12.46 2.15 9.64
N HIS A 148 12.94 1.27 8.76
CA HIS A 148 14.36 1.10 8.42
C HIS A 148 14.63 1.56 6.97
N PRO A 149 14.92 2.86 6.77
CA PRO A 149 15.02 3.47 5.43
C PRO A 149 16.17 2.91 4.58
N GLU A 150 17.21 2.37 5.20
CA GLU A 150 18.41 1.88 4.52
C GLU A 150 18.12 0.71 3.57
N HIS A 151 17.17 -0.16 3.91
CA HIS A 151 16.77 -1.29 3.07
C HIS A 151 16.09 -0.79 1.80
N LEU A 152 15.11 0.08 1.95
CA LEU A 152 14.36 0.62 0.82
C LEU A 152 15.25 1.48 -0.08
N LYS A 153 16.07 2.36 0.47
CA LYS A 153 17.04 3.15 -0.31
C LYS A 153 17.94 2.25 -1.10
N ARG A 154 18.51 1.22 -0.47
CA ARG A 154 19.41 0.28 -1.13
C ARG A 154 18.73 -0.48 -2.27
N VAL A 155 17.49 -0.91 -2.10
CA VAL A 155 16.71 -1.60 -3.14
C VAL A 155 16.41 -0.65 -4.29
N LEU A 156 15.86 0.54 -4.02
CA LEU A 156 15.52 1.52 -5.06
C LEU A 156 16.74 2.04 -5.84
N ASP A 157 17.90 2.15 -5.18
CA ASP A 157 19.16 2.55 -5.82
C ASP A 157 19.80 1.42 -6.65
N THR A 158 19.59 0.16 -6.23
CA THR A 158 20.16 -1.01 -6.93
C THR A 158 19.36 -1.39 -8.16
N PHE A 159 18.03 -1.35 -8.07
CA PHE A 159 17.15 -1.76 -9.16
C PHE A 159 16.61 -0.54 -9.91
N ALA A 160 17.22 -0.25 -11.08
CA ALA A 160 16.75 0.80 -11.98
C ALA A 160 15.65 0.30 -12.95
N ASP A 161 15.12 -0.91 -12.72
CA ASP A 161 14.08 -1.51 -13.54
C ASP A 161 12.77 -0.67 -13.44
N PRO A 162 12.08 -0.41 -14.56
CA PRO A 162 10.85 0.38 -14.57
C PRO A 162 9.68 -0.27 -13.81
N THR A 163 9.79 -1.55 -13.45
CA THR A 163 8.81 -2.25 -12.62
C THR A 163 9.09 -2.11 -11.13
N VAL A 164 10.22 -1.49 -10.73
CA VAL A 164 10.60 -1.27 -9.33
C VAL A 164 10.33 0.17 -8.92
N GLY A 165 9.54 0.38 -7.88
CA GLY A 165 9.19 1.71 -7.41
C GLY A 165 8.78 1.76 -5.93
N LEU A 166 8.25 2.90 -5.56
CA LEU A 166 7.88 3.26 -4.20
C LEU A 166 6.37 3.03 -3.96
N CYS A 167 6.03 2.38 -2.86
CA CYS A 167 4.78 2.58 -2.16
C CYS A 167 5.03 3.60 -1.05
N TYR A 168 4.36 4.75 -1.11
CA TYR A 168 4.52 5.76 -0.07
C TYR A 168 3.46 5.60 0.99
N ASP A 169 3.90 5.24 2.20
CA ASP A 169 3.10 5.22 3.42
C ASP A 169 3.33 6.49 4.23
N SER A 170 2.24 7.21 4.50
CA SER A 170 2.26 8.50 5.18
C SER A 170 2.48 8.38 6.68
N GLY A 171 1.94 7.35 7.31
CA GLY A 171 2.06 7.12 8.74
C GLY A 171 3.44 6.61 9.13
N HIS A 172 3.99 5.67 8.36
CA HIS A 172 5.38 5.22 8.55
C HIS A 172 6.36 6.37 8.40
N HIS A 173 6.17 7.22 7.37
CA HIS A 173 7.00 8.41 7.19
C HIS A 173 6.87 9.37 8.38
N HIS A 174 5.64 9.63 8.84
CA HIS A 174 5.39 10.53 9.96
C HIS A 174 5.93 9.99 11.29
N GLY A 175 5.81 8.67 11.53
CA GLY A 175 6.25 8.03 12.76
C GLY A 175 7.76 7.83 12.85
N TRP A 176 8.38 7.35 11.76
CA TRP A 176 9.75 6.83 11.83
C TRP A 176 10.70 7.33 10.74
N GLY A 177 10.17 7.86 9.64
CA GLY A 177 10.94 8.12 8.41
C GLY A 177 11.14 9.59 8.06
N ARG A 178 10.93 10.52 8.97
CA ARG A 178 10.90 11.98 8.70
C ARG A 178 12.19 12.56 8.10
N GLU A 179 13.32 11.89 8.29
CA GLU A 179 14.61 12.33 7.75
C GLU A 179 14.82 11.98 6.28
N ALA A 180 14.01 11.06 5.72
CA ALA A 180 14.11 10.64 4.34
C ALA A 180 13.13 11.41 3.45
N ASP A 181 13.61 11.98 2.37
CA ASP A 181 12.74 12.66 1.38
C ASP A 181 12.26 11.68 0.29
N TRP A 182 11.41 10.70 0.70
CA TRP A 182 10.93 9.65 -0.19
C TRP A 182 10.29 10.17 -1.49
N LEU A 183 9.48 11.22 -1.38
CA LEU A 183 8.78 11.80 -2.53
C LEU A 183 9.70 12.66 -3.39
N GLY A 184 10.71 13.31 -2.81
CA GLY A 184 11.72 14.04 -3.56
C GLY A 184 12.69 13.11 -4.29
N ASP A 185 13.21 12.11 -3.58
CA ASP A 185 14.25 11.23 -4.10
C ASP A 185 13.69 10.17 -5.09
N TYR A 186 12.49 9.62 -4.81
CA TYR A 186 11.93 8.47 -5.55
C TYR A 186 10.52 8.72 -6.10
N GLY A 187 9.98 9.93 -5.99
CA GLY A 187 8.62 10.25 -6.42
C GLY A 187 8.33 9.99 -7.91
N ALA A 188 9.35 10.07 -8.78
CA ALA A 188 9.21 9.70 -10.19
C ALA A 188 8.85 8.21 -10.40
N ARG A 189 9.05 7.37 -9.39
CA ARG A 189 8.70 5.94 -9.36
C ARG A 189 7.66 5.64 -8.28
N LEU A 190 6.79 6.59 -7.95
CA LEU A 190 5.68 6.41 -7.01
C LEU A 190 4.58 5.58 -7.68
N PHE A 191 4.35 4.36 -7.19
CA PHE A 191 3.39 3.41 -7.76
C PHE A 191 2.15 3.21 -6.93
N ALA A 192 2.23 3.40 -5.62
CA ALA A 192 1.11 3.23 -4.70
C ALA A 192 1.17 4.24 -3.54
N LEU A 193 0.01 4.53 -2.97
CA LEU A 193 -0.16 5.33 -1.76
C LEU A 193 -0.86 4.51 -0.69
N HIS A 194 -0.27 4.45 0.50
CA HIS A 194 -0.88 3.98 1.73
C HIS A 194 -1.03 5.18 2.68
N LEU A 195 -2.20 5.80 2.66
CA LEU A 195 -2.41 7.03 3.41
C LEU A 195 -3.23 6.78 4.67
N HIS A 196 -2.63 7.04 5.80
CA HIS A 196 -3.25 7.07 7.11
C HIS A 196 -2.57 8.10 8.00
N ASP A 197 -3.19 8.43 9.12
CA ASP A 197 -2.66 9.37 10.10
C ASP A 197 -2.18 8.66 11.37
N ASN A 198 -1.37 9.33 12.17
CA ASN A 198 -0.97 8.88 13.49
C ASN A 198 -0.44 10.05 14.35
N ASP A 199 -0.08 9.75 15.59
CA ASP A 199 0.47 10.72 16.55
C ASP A 199 1.99 10.96 16.41
N GLY A 200 2.63 10.35 15.41
CA GLY A 200 4.09 10.40 15.21
C GLY A 200 4.87 9.46 16.14
N ILE A 201 4.20 8.60 16.90
CA ILE A 201 4.80 7.66 17.85
C ILE A 201 4.35 6.23 17.54
N ARG A 202 3.04 6.03 17.36
CA ARG A 202 2.41 4.73 17.13
C ARG A 202 1.86 4.65 15.72
N ASP A 203 2.02 3.49 15.13
CA ASP A 203 1.41 3.16 13.86
C ASP A 203 -0.06 2.79 14.08
N SER A 204 -0.89 3.82 14.07
CA SER A 204 -2.29 3.68 14.49
C SER A 204 -3.28 3.59 13.34
N HIS A 205 -2.81 3.68 12.08
CA HIS A 205 -3.66 3.66 10.89
C HIS A 205 -4.94 4.50 11.03
N ALA A 206 -4.82 5.66 11.71
CA ALA A 206 -5.95 6.53 11.99
C ALA A 206 -6.47 7.21 10.72
N LEU A 207 -7.73 7.65 10.76
CA LEU A 207 -8.31 8.43 9.67
C LEU A 207 -7.50 9.72 9.44
N PRO A 208 -7.26 10.12 8.18
CA PRO A 208 -6.63 11.39 7.88
C PRO A 208 -7.33 12.56 8.57
N PHE A 209 -6.54 13.49 9.12
CA PHE A 209 -6.92 14.63 9.94
C PHE A 209 -7.29 14.31 11.40
N ASP A 210 -7.17 13.04 11.84
CA ASP A 210 -7.35 12.67 13.25
C ASP A 210 -5.98 12.52 13.98
N GLY A 211 -4.85 12.69 13.27
CA GLY A 211 -3.48 12.65 13.80
C GLY A 211 -2.70 13.94 13.58
N GLY A 212 -1.39 13.83 13.37
CA GLY A 212 -0.45 14.95 13.31
C GLY A 212 0.13 15.28 11.94
N ILE A 213 -0.29 14.62 10.87
CA ILE A 213 0.24 14.83 9.52
C ILE A 213 -0.25 16.15 8.92
N ASP A 214 0.66 16.95 8.37
CA ASP A 214 0.34 18.15 7.57
C ASP A 214 -0.15 17.73 6.17
N TRP A 215 -1.44 17.43 6.07
CA TRP A 215 -2.08 16.95 4.84
C TRP A 215 -1.99 17.92 3.66
N PRO A 216 -2.14 19.25 3.81
CA PRO A 216 -1.94 20.20 2.73
C PRO A 216 -0.52 20.13 2.14
N SER A 217 0.49 20.12 3.00
CA SER A 217 1.90 19.97 2.59
C SER A 217 2.15 18.64 1.90
N LEU A 218 1.69 17.54 2.48
CA LEU A 218 1.86 16.20 1.91
C LEU A 218 1.15 16.06 0.56
N ALA A 219 -0.08 16.54 0.43
CA ALA A 219 -0.83 16.48 -0.82
C ALA A 219 -0.13 17.25 -1.95
N SER A 220 0.44 18.41 -1.64
CA SER A 220 1.26 19.19 -2.60
C SER A 220 2.52 18.43 -3.03
N ARG A 221 3.19 17.74 -2.09
CA ARG A 221 4.38 16.94 -2.40
C ARG A 221 4.05 15.73 -3.27
N ILE A 222 2.93 15.03 -2.98
CA ILE A 222 2.44 13.93 -3.83
C ILE A 222 2.11 14.46 -5.23
N ALA A 223 1.43 15.58 -5.33
CA ALA A 223 1.12 16.19 -6.64
C ALA A 223 2.38 16.51 -7.46
N ALA A 224 3.44 16.99 -6.80
CA ALA A 224 4.72 17.32 -7.45
C ALA A 224 5.44 16.10 -8.05
N THR A 225 5.13 14.86 -7.61
CA THR A 225 5.69 13.63 -8.20
C THR A 225 5.12 13.29 -9.56
N GLY A 226 3.99 13.88 -9.94
CA GLY A 226 3.23 13.51 -11.14
C GLY A 226 2.40 12.22 -10.99
N TYR A 227 2.25 11.69 -9.78
CA TYR A 227 1.43 10.51 -9.53
C TYR A 227 -0.04 10.74 -9.89
N THR A 228 -0.57 9.89 -10.78
CA THR A 228 -1.94 9.99 -11.31
C THR A 228 -2.90 8.94 -10.73
N GLY A 229 -2.41 8.05 -9.88
CA GLY A 229 -3.23 7.04 -9.24
C GLY A 229 -4.21 7.62 -8.21
N PRO A 230 -5.10 6.79 -7.64
CA PRO A 230 -6.08 7.22 -6.67
C PRO A 230 -5.44 7.70 -5.36
N THR A 231 -6.20 8.48 -4.60
CA THR A 231 -5.87 8.79 -3.20
C THR A 231 -6.33 7.62 -2.35
N THR A 232 -5.41 6.72 -2.03
CA THR A 232 -5.73 5.44 -1.40
C THR A 232 -5.37 5.44 0.07
N LEU A 233 -6.34 5.07 0.89
CA LEU A 233 -6.22 5.01 2.33
C LEU A 233 -5.88 3.59 2.80
N GLU A 234 -4.99 3.50 3.77
CA GLU A 234 -4.72 2.30 4.55
C GLU A 234 -5.09 2.56 6.02
N VAL A 235 -6.38 2.74 6.26
CA VAL A 235 -6.92 3.10 7.58
C VAL A 235 -7.63 1.92 8.22
N GLU A 236 -7.51 1.84 9.54
CA GLU A 236 -8.10 0.77 10.33
C GLU A 236 -8.94 1.34 11.48
N ALA A 237 -10.05 0.69 11.76
CA ALA A 237 -10.96 1.13 12.83
C ALA A 237 -10.42 0.84 14.24
N TRP A 238 -9.26 0.21 14.37
CA TRP A 238 -8.63 -0.05 15.65
C TRP A 238 -8.31 1.24 16.42
N GLY A 239 -8.10 1.13 17.70
CA GLY A 239 -7.85 2.30 18.54
C GLY A 239 -9.12 3.05 18.95
N GLY A 240 -10.28 2.36 18.88
CA GLY A 240 -11.53 2.81 19.45
C GLY A 240 -12.51 3.43 18.47
N TYR A 241 -12.25 3.35 17.13
CA TYR A 241 -13.28 3.72 16.16
C TYR A 241 -14.40 2.67 16.12
N GLU A 242 -14.04 1.36 16.19
CA GLU A 242 -14.98 0.24 16.19
C GLU A 242 -15.97 0.27 17.35
N GLU A 243 -15.61 0.90 18.47
CA GLU A 243 -16.49 1.08 19.63
C GLU A 243 -17.46 2.24 19.48
N ARG A 244 -17.18 3.19 18.57
CA ARG A 244 -17.86 4.49 18.46
C ARG A 244 -18.57 4.69 17.13
N MET A 245 -18.27 3.89 16.12
CA MET A 245 -18.81 4.04 14.76
C MET A 245 -19.21 2.70 14.17
N SER A 246 -20.24 2.68 13.33
CA SER A 246 -20.50 1.55 12.46
C SER A 246 -19.49 1.50 11.30
N PRO A 247 -19.32 0.33 10.65
CA PRO A 247 -18.48 0.21 9.45
C PRO A 247 -18.85 1.25 8.37
N GLU A 248 -20.14 1.48 8.15
CA GLU A 248 -20.61 2.44 7.13
C GLU A 248 -20.27 3.88 7.51
N GLU A 249 -20.32 4.22 8.79
CA GLU A 249 -19.96 5.56 9.26
C GLU A 249 -18.45 5.80 9.11
N PHE A 250 -17.64 4.81 9.52
CA PHE A 250 -16.20 4.84 9.34
C PHE A 250 -15.82 5.05 7.86
N LEU A 251 -16.36 4.22 6.97
CA LEU A 251 -16.12 4.32 5.53
C LEU A 251 -16.57 5.66 4.93
N ARG A 252 -17.69 6.22 5.40
CA ARG A 252 -18.13 7.55 4.97
C ARG A 252 -17.16 8.66 5.41
N ARG A 253 -16.58 8.56 6.61
CA ARG A 253 -15.54 9.50 7.08
C ARG A 253 -14.26 9.33 6.27
N ALA A 254 -13.81 8.10 6.08
CA ALA A 254 -12.65 7.78 5.26
C ALA A 254 -12.79 8.33 3.83
N ALA A 255 -13.94 8.10 3.18
CA ALA A 255 -14.18 8.61 1.82
C ALA A 255 -14.14 10.14 1.75
N ARG A 256 -14.71 10.85 2.75
CA ARG A 256 -14.63 12.32 2.83
C ARG A 256 -13.19 12.80 2.97
N ALA A 257 -12.39 12.13 3.81
CA ALA A 257 -10.98 12.45 4.00
C ALA A 257 -10.18 12.22 2.70
N ALA A 258 -10.34 11.08 2.04
CA ALA A 258 -9.69 10.77 0.78
C ALA A 258 -10.03 11.80 -0.32
N VAL A 259 -11.32 12.15 -0.46
CA VAL A 259 -11.75 13.20 -1.42
C VAL A 259 -11.14 14.55 -1.09
N ARG A 260 -11.04 14.92 0.19
CA ARG A 260 -10.42 16.18 0.62
C ARG A 260 -8.94 16.22 0.25
N ILE A 261 -8.19 15.13 0.50
CA ILE A 261 -6.78 15.03 0.11
C ILE A 261 -6.64 15.07 -1.42
N GLY A 262 -7.47 14.32 -2.15
CA GLY A 262 -7.46 14.31 -3.60
C GLY A 262 -7.66 15.71 -4.20
N ARG A 263 -8.59 16.50 -3.67
CA ARG A 263 -8.76 17.91 -4.08
C ARG A 263 -7.54 18.77 -3.80
N MET A 264 -6.89 18.60 -2.64
CA MET A 264 -5.64 19.31 -2.32
C MET A 264 -4.53 18.95 -3.32
N ARG A 265 -4.44 17.68 -3.75
CA ARG A 265 -3.50 17.23 -4.80
C ARG A 265 -3.79 17.89 -6.16
N ASP A 266 -5.06 18.04 -6.50
CA ASP A 266 -5.50 18.59 -7.79
C ASP A 266 -5.44 20.13 -7.84
N GLY A 267 -4.95 20.79 -6.79
CA GLY A 267 -4.84 22.24 -6.68
C GLY A 267 -6.19 22.92 -6.45
N GLY A 268 -7.12 22.25 -5.78
CA GLY A 268 -8.47 22.72 -5.44
C GLY A 268 -8.55 23.38 -4.08
#